data_101bc8d43d9e7eefcf72ffd0c19efc16
#
_entry.id   101bc8d43d9e7eefcf72ffd0c19efc16
#
_cell.length_a   1.000
_cell.length_b   1.000
_cell.length_c   1.000
_cell.angle_alpha   90.00
_cell.angle_beta   90.00
_cell.angle_gamma   90.00
#
_symmetry.space_group_name_H-M   'P 1'
#
loop_
_entity.id
_entity.type
_entity.pdbx_description
1 polymer ?
#
loop_
_entity_poly.entity_id
_entity_poly.type
_entity_poly.pdbx_seq_one_letter_code
_entity_poly.pdbx_strand_id
1 'polypeptide(L)'
;LRYVSISKYEGDWQSIPHTHQFTELFYVLSGKGVFYIEDEIVPVEADDLMIINPHIEHTEKTLPNDPMEYIVFGVEGLAFACEDDTIEHPKGYSYYSYGSDENQLINFAQLMVKEFHDKKPGFETLCHGLLQVLLVYISRKQHLNVIPDTSFRLSKECALAKRYIDANYSKNITLDTLAEITHINKFYLAHIFTECMGRSPINYLTEVRLAASKQQLATSNMSIAQVASNNGFSSQSYFSQIFKKKIGLTPQQYRKQNSGIQKG
;
A
#
# COMPACT_ATOMS: atom_id res chain seq x y z
N LEU A 1 -13.22 5.88 -3.33
CA LEU A 1 -13.20 5.01 -4.51
C LEU A 1 -11.91 5.27 -5.29
N ARG A 2 -11.15 4.24 -5.61
CA ARG A 2 -9.94 4.31 -6.42
C ARG A 2 -10.25 4.05 -7.89
N TYR A 3 -11.01 3.00 -8.14
CA TYR A 3 -11.50 2.63 -9.46
C TYR A 3 -12.77 1.79 -9.36
N VAL A 4 -13.48 1.70 -10.46
CA VAL A 4 -14.54 0.73 -10.72
C VAL A 4 -14.46 0.33 -12.19
N SER A 5 -14.58 -0.96 -12.48
CA SER A 5 -14.57 -1.48 -13.85
C SER A 5 -15.37 -2.77 -13.97
N ILE A 6 -15.76 -3.09 -15.20
CA ILE A 6 -16.24 -4.43 -15.55
C ILE A 6 -15.05 -5.18 -16.15
N SER A 7 -14.79 -6.38 -15.66
CA SER A 7 -13.81 -7.29 -16.21
C SER A 7 -14.53 -8.50 -16.77
N LYS A 8 -14.16 -8.87 -17.99
CA LYS A 8 -14.65 -10.05 -18.68
C LYS A 8 -13.44 -10.88 -19.09
N TYR A 9 -13.43 -12.12 -18.68
CA TYR A 9 -12.37 -13.03 -19.06
C TYR A 9 -12.59 -13.52 -20.49
N GLU A 10 -11.75 -13.08 -21.40
CA GLU A 10 -11.67 -13.62 -22.76
C GLU A 10 -10.35 -14.41 -22.88
N GLY A 11 -10.44 -15.75 -22.97
CA GLY A 11 -9.33 -16.62 -23.30
C GLY A 11 -8.26 -16.82 -22.21
N ASP A 12 -6.97 -16.73 -22.58
CA ASP A 12 -5.82 -17.16 -21.78
C ASP A 12 -5.35 -16.15 -20.72
N TRP A 13 -6.24 -15.32 -20.16
CA TRP A 13 -5.84 -14.41 -19.09
C TRP A 13 -5.37 -15.21 -17.87
N GLN A 14 -4.08 -15.17 -17.59
CA GLN A 14 -3.51 -15.69 -16.36
C GLN A 14 -3.43 -14.55 -15.35
N SER A 15 -4.36 -14.49 -14.41
CA SER A 15 -4.19 -13.66 -13.24
C SER A 15 -3.01 -14.20 -12.43
N ILE A 16 -2.10 -13.31 -12.05
CA ILE A 16 -0.93 -13.64 -11.22
C ILE A 16 -1.27 -13.27 -9.78
N PRO A 17 -0.94 -14.11 -8.78
CA PRO A 17 -1.13 -13.74 -7.37
C PRO A 17 -0.53 -12.38 -7.06
N HIS A 18 -1.32 -11.52 -6.43
CA HIS A 18 -0.94 -10.14 -6.12
C HIS A 18 -1.63 -9.66 -4.84
N THR A 19 -1.17 -8.52 -4.31
CA THR A 19 -1.73 -7.86 -3.13
C THR A 19 -1.98 -6.38 -3.40
N HIS A 20 -2.96 -5.80 -2.72
CA HIS A 20 -3.27 -4.38 -2.77
C HIS A 20 -3.24 -3.74 -1.38
N GLN A 21 -3.05 -2.40 -1.34
CA GLN A 21 -3.17 -1.58 -0.12
C GLN A 21 -4.59 -1.01 0.05
N PHE A 22 -5.59 -1.64 -0.53
CA PHE A 22 -6.98 -1.21 -0.52
C PHE A 22 -7.88 -2.43 -0.59
N THR A 23 -9.15 -2.28 -0.17
CA THR A 23 -10.16 -3.33 -0.29
C THR A 23 -10.63 -3.44 -1.73
N GLU A 24 -10.80 -4.65 -2.21
CA GLU A 24 -11.51 -4.95 -3.45
C GLU A 24 -12.83 -5.65 -3.19
N LEU A 25 -13.86 -5.20 -3.91
CA LEU A 25 -15.17 -5.83 -3.92
C LEU A 25 -15.44 -6.32 -5.35
N PHE A 26 -15.65 -7.61 -5.49
CA PHE A 26 -15.98 -8.25 -6.77
C PHE A 26 -17.43 -8.73 -6.74
N TYR A 27 -18.24 -8.22 -7.65
CA TYR A 27 -19.60 -8.72 -7.85
C TYR A 27 -19.67 -9.47 -9.18
N VAL A 28 -19.96 -10.77 -9.13
CA VAL A 28 -20.03 -11.63 -10.31
C VAL A 28 -21.34 -11.41 -11.03
N LEU A 29 -21.28 -10.93 -12.28
CA LEU A 29 -22.44 -10.66 -13.13
C LEU A 29 -22.95 -11.92 -13.84
N SER A 30 -22.03 -12.76 -14.29
CA SER A 30 -22.34 -13.99 -15.01
C SER A 30 -21.14 -14.95 -15.00
N GLY A 31 -21.38 -16.22 -15.33
CA GLY A 31 -20.37 -17.26 -15.43
C GLY A 31 -19.92 -17.79 -14.08
N LYS A 32 -18.87 -18.60 -14.12
CA LYS A 32 -18.28 -19.26 -12.94
C LYS A 32 -16.78 -19.12 -12.90
N GLY A 33 -16.24 -19.03 -11.69
CA GLY A 33 -14.81 -18.92 -11.47
C GLY A 33 -14.37 -19.41 -10.11
N VAL A 34 -13.11 -19.18 -9.81
CA VAL A 34 -12.48 -19.54 -8.53
C VAL A 34 -11.59 -18.38 -8.11
N PHE A 35 -11.71 -17.95 -6.86
CA PHE A 35 -10.71 -17.12 -6.23
C PHE A 35 -9.73 -17.99 -5.45
N TYR A 36 -8.44 -17.73 -5.64
CA TYR A 36 -7.36 -18.27 -4.81
C TYR A 36 -6.98 -17.13 -3.86
N ILE A 37 -7.20 -17.34 -2.56
CA ILE A 37 -6.97 -16.31 -1.53
C ILE A 37 -6.04 -16.93 -0.49
N GLU A 38 -4.79 -16.51 -0.45
CA GLU A 38 -3.74 -17.16 0.34
C GLU A 38 -3.73 -18.69 0.06
N ASP A 39 -3.98 -19.52 1.06
CA ASP A 39 -4.03 -20.98 0.93
C ASP A 39 -5.46 -21.54 0.66
N GLU A 40 -6.46 -20.68 0.51
CA GLU A 40 -7.85 -21.06 0.32
C GLU A 40 -8.29 -20.96 -1.15
N ILE A 41 -9.23 -21.83 -1.53
CA ILE A 41 -9.85 -21.85 -2.87
C ILE A 41 -11.36 -21.64 -2.69
N VAL A 42 -11.87 -20.54 -3.22
CA VAL A 42 -13.28 -20.14 -3.09
C VAL A 42 -13.94 -20.15 -4.47
N PRO A 43 -14.82 -21.12 -4.77
CA PRO A 43 -15.61 -21.09 -5.99
C PRO A 43 -16.65 -19.97 -5.94
N VAL A 44 -16.89 -19.34 -7.08
CA VAL A 44 -17.87 -18.25 -7.24
C VAL A 44 -18.68 -18.45 -8.50
N GLU A 45 -19.93 -17.97 -8.46
CA GLU A 45 -20.85 -17.95 -9.60
C GLU A 45 -21.63 -16.65 -9.67
N ALA A 46 -22.51 -16.52 -10.66
CA ALA A 46 -23.34 -15.33 -10.83
C ALA A 46 -24.07 -14.96 -9.54
N ASP A 47 -24.19 -13.67 -9.26
CA ASP A 47 -24.77 -13.05 -8.06
C ASP A 47 -23.96 -13.23 -6.76
N ASP A 48 -22.71 -13.66 -6.86
CA ASP A 48 -21.81 -13.73 -5.72
C ASP A 48 -21.06 -12.40 -5.53
N LEU A 49 -20.87 -12.04 -4.25
CA LEU A 49 -20.03 -10.93 -3.81
C LEU A 49 -18.82 -11.47 -3.05
N MET A 50 -17.63 -11.17 -3.56
CA MET A 50 -16.36 -11.39 -2.88
C MET A 50 -15.81 -10.05 -2.40
N ILE A 51 -15.38 -9.97 -1.14
CA ILE A 51 -14.71 -8.81 -0.55
C ILE A 51 -13.35 -9.28 -0.09
N ILE A 52 -12.29 -8.64 -0.57
CA ILE A 52 -10.91 -8.94 -0.20
C ILE A 52 -10.32 -7.72 0.48
N ASN A 53 -9.90 -7.87 1.72
CA ASN A 53 -9.31 -6.82 2.54
C ASN A 53 -7.89 -6.46 2.08
N PRO A 54 -7.35 -5.30 2.48
CA PRO A 54 -5.98 -4.90 2.13
C PRO A 54 -4.93 -5.95 2.52
N HIS A 55 -3.86 -6.02 1.72
CA HIS A 55 -2.68 -6.87 1.96
C HIS A 55 -2.89 -8.39 1.86
N ILE A 56 -4.06 -8.85 1.45
CA ILE A 56 -4.33 -10.28 1.25
C ILE A 56 -3.90 -10.68 -0.16
N GLU A 57 -3.06 -11.70 -0.26
CA GLU A 57 -2.65 -12.25 -1.56
C GLU A 57 -3.81 -13.01 -2.18
N HIS A 58 -4.13 -12.67 -3.42
CA HIS A 58 -5.22 -13.29 -4.14
C HIS A 58 -4.99 -13.27 -5.66
N THR A 59 -5.75 -14.12 -6.32
CA THR A 59 -5.91 -14.16 -7.78
C THR A 59 -7.20 -14.87 -8.13
N GLU A 60 -7.73 -14.60 -9.32
CA GLU A 60 -8.96 -15.24 -9.78
C GLU A 60 -8.74 -15.99 -11.09
N LYS A 61 -9.53 -17.02 -11.32
CA LYS A 61 -9.59 -17.78 -12.58
C LYS A 61 -11.01 -18.06 -12.98
N THR A 62 -11.28 -17.90 -14.25
CA THR A 62 -12.56 -18.28 -14.87
C THR A 62 -12.58 -19.76 -15.26
N LEU A 63 -13.77 -20.34 -15.39
CA LEU A 63 -13.94 -21.64 -16.01
C LEU A 63 -14.00 -21.49 -17.54
N PRO A 64 -13.24 -22.27 -18.32
CA PRO A 64 -13.17 -22.10 -19.77
C PRO A 64 -14.50 -22.21 -20.51
N ASN A 65 -15.42 -23.01 -19.98
CA ASN A 65 -16.73 -23.26 -20.61
C ASN A 65 -17.83 -22.31 -20.12
N ASP A 66 -17.56 -21.50 -19.09
CA ASP A 66 -18.52 -20.57 -18.49
C ASP A 66 -17.76 -19.36 -17.94
N PRO A 67 -17.26 -18.49 -18.84
CA PRO A 67 -16.35 -17.40 -18.49
C PRO A 67 -17.00 -16.40 -17.57
N MET A 68 -16.32 -16.08 -16.46
CA MET A 68 -16.78 -15.15 -15.44
C MET A 68 -16.69 -13.70 -15.94
N GLU A 69 -17.78 -12.96 -15.75
CA GLU A 69 -17.81 -11.51 -15.88
C GLU A 69 -18.17 -10.91 -14.54
N TYR A 70 -17.41 -9.89 -14.08
CA TYR A 70 -17.64 -9.26 -12.79
C TYR A 70 -17.40 -7.75 -12.81
N ILE A 71 -18.02 -7.04 -11.88
CA ILE A 71 -17.69 -5.66 -11.53
C ILE A 71 -16.70 -5.70 -10.37
N VAL A 72 -15.62 -4.92 -10.47
CA VAL A 72 -14.66 -4.77 -9.38
C VAL A 72 -14.56 -3.31 -8.95
N PHE A 73 -14.50 -3.10 -7.63
CA PHE A 73 -14.31 -1.79 -6.99
C PHE A 73 -13.03 -1.83 -6.15
N GLY A 74 -12.15 -0.88 -6.35
CA GLY A 74 -11.03 -0.61 -5.45
C GLY A 74 -11.38 0.52 -4.49
N VAL A 75 -11.39 0.25 -3.17
CA VAL A 75 -11.80 1.22 -2.15
C VAL A 75 -10.71 1.39 -1.11
N GLU A 76 -10.18 2.61 -0.99
CA GLU A 76 -9.09 2.94 -0.07
C GLU A 76 -9.59 3.34 1.32
N GLY A 77 -8.80 3.04 2.35
CA GLY A 77 -8.97 3.55 3.70
C GLY A 77 -10.05 2.84 4.52
N LEU A 78 -10.54 1.70 4.06
CA LEU A 78 -11.47 0.87 4.81
C LEU A 78 -11.18 -0.63 4.63
N ALA A 79 -11.64 -1.41 5.58
CA ALA A 79 -11.69 -2.86 5.54
C ALA A 79 -13.05 -3.35 6.07
N PHE A 80 -13.36 -4.62 5.85
CA PHE A 80 -14.58 -5.25 6.32
C PHE A 80 -14.24 -6.29 7.39
N ALA A 81 -15.03 -6.31 8.47
CA ALA A 81 -14.94 -7.29 9.53
C ALA A 81 -16.32 -7.92 9.76
N CYS A 82 -16.38 -9.25 9.93
CA CYS A 82 -17.57 -9.94 10.40
C CYS A 82 -17.83 -9.58 11.87
N GLU A 83 -19.09 -9.73 12.35
CA GLU A 83 -19.43 -9.48 13.76
C GLU A 83 -18.60 -10.34 14.73
N ASP A 84 -18.24 -11.55 14.31
CA ASP A 84 -17.44 -12.49 15.10
C ASP A 84 -15.92 -12.23 15.02
N ASP A 85 -15.47 -11.35 14.11
CA ASP A 85 -14.06 -11.00 13.99
C ASP A 85 -13.66 -10.02 15.11
N THR A 86 -12.44 -10.14 15.60
CA THR A 86 -11.88 -9.08 16.43
C THR A 86 -11.50 -7.90 15.54
N ILE A 87 -11.73 -6.65 16.00
CA ILE A 87 -11.38 -5.42 15.26
C ILE A 87 -9.87 -5.37 14.97
N GLU A 88 -9.07 -6.04 15.80
CA GLU A 88 -7.60 -6.08 15.65
C GLU A 88 -7.13 -7.05 14.55
N HIS A 89 -7.92 -8.09 14.24
CA HIS A 89 -7.60 -9.11 13.24
C HIS A 89 -8.86 -9.50 12.44
N PRO A 90 -9.31 -8.66 11.49
CA PRO A 90 -10.42 -9.01 10.61
C PRO A 90 -9.99 -10.19 9.70
N LYS A 91 -10.95 -11.05 9.37
CA LYS A 91 -10.72 -12.09 8.35
C LYS A 91 -10.26 -11.43 7.05
N GLY A 92 -9.31 -12.05 6.35
CA GLY A 92 -8.71 -11.50 5.14
C GLY A 92 -9.70 -11.27 4.00
N TYR A 93 -10.80 -12.03 3.96
CA TYR A 93 -11.84 -11.90 2.94
C TYR A 93 -13.21 -12.30 3.46
N SER A 94 -14.25 -11.92 2.71
CA SER A 94 -15.64 -12.32 2.97
C SER A 94 -16.33 -12.71 1.65
N TYR A 95 -17.17 -13.71 1.70
CA TYR A 95 -17.89 -14.26 0.55
C TYR A 95 -19.38 -14.38 0.84
N TYR A 96 -20.23 -13.93 -0.09
CA TYR A 96 -21.69 -13.94 0.04
C TYR A 96 -22.34 -14.27 -1.29
N SER A 97 -23.34 -15.17 -1.26
CA SER A 97 -24.21 -15.42 -2.41
C SER A 97 -25.51 -14.64 -2.24
N TYR A 98 -25.82 -13.78 -3.20
CA TYR A 98 -27.00 -12.91 -3.13
C TYR A 98 -28.24 -13.53 -3.78
N GLY A 99 -28.07 -14.44 -4.73
CA GLY A 99 -29.16 -14.94 -5.55
C GLY A 99 -29.81 -13.85 -6.43
N SER A 100 -30.66 -14.26 -7.36
CA SER A 100 -31.23 -13.40 -8.42
C SER A 100 -32.18 -12.29 -7.96
N ASP A 101 -32.51 -12.20 -6.66
CA ASP A 101 -33.57 -11.28 -6.18
C ASP A 101 -33.09 -9.86 -5.88
N GLU A 102 -31.80 -9.53 -6.04
CA GLU A 102 -31.24 -8.23 -5.63
C GLU A 102 -30.72 -7.36 -6.76
N ASN A 103 -31.64 -6.86 -7.55
CA ASN A 103 -31.35 -5.90 -8.63
C ASN A 103 -30.78 -4.55 -8.17
N GLN A 104 -30.93 -4.16 -6.89
CA GLN A 104 -30.52 -2.82 -6.45
C GLN A 104 -29.00 -2.67 -6.36
N LEU A 105 -28.27 -3.65 -5.84
CA LEU A 105 -26.82 -3.60 -5.75
C LEU A 105 -26.19 -3.54 -7.13
N ILE A 106 -26.68 -4.37 -8.06
CA ILE A 106 -26.24 -4.37 -9.46
C ILE A 106 -26.49 -3.01 -10.12
N ASN A 107 -27.69 -2.43 -9.92
CA ASN A 107 -28.04 -1.14 -10.51
C ASN A 107 -27.09 -0.01 -10.05
N PHE A 108 -26.77 0.05 -8.76
CA PHE A 108 -25.80 1.02 -8.24
C PHE A 108 -24.40 0.77 -8.80
N ALA A 109 -23.97 -0.49 -8.86
CA ALA A 109 -22.68 -0.88 -9.40
C ALA A 109 -22.53 -0.50 -10.87
N GLN A 110 -23.51 -0.83 -11.70
CA GLN A 110 -23.52 -0.49 -13.14
C GLN A 110 -23.57 1.02 -13.39
N LEU A 111 -24.32 1.76 -12.57
CA LEU A 111 -24.34 3.22 -12.64
C LEU A 111 -22.98 3.81 -12.32
N MET A 112 -22.29 3.30 -11.28
CA MET A 112 -20.92 3.73 -10.94
C MET A 112 -19.94 3.44 -12.07
N VAL A 113 -20.00 2.26 -12.68
CA VAL A 113 -19.15 1.91 -13.84
C VAL A 113 -19.36 2.92 -14.97
N LYS A 114 -20.61 3.23 -15.30
CA LYS A 114 -20.96 4.19 -16.36
C LYS A 114 -20.43 5.59 -16.06
N GLU A 115 -20.68 6.11 -14.87
CA GLU A 115 -20.23 7.45 -14.47
C GLU A 115 -18.69 7.54 -14.40
N PHE A 116 -18.03 6.51 -13.89
CA PHE A 116 -16.57 6.45 -13.81
C PHE A 116 -15.91 6.34 -15.19
N HIS A 117 -16.59 5.71 -16.16
CA HIS A 117 -16.16 5.65 -17.57
C HIS A 117 -16.39 6.98 -18.29
N ASP A 118 -17.60 7.56 -18.19
CA ASP A 118 -18.00 8.77 -18.91
C ASP A 118 -17.30 10.03 -18.42
N LYS A 119 -16.92 10.07 -17.14
CA LYS A 119 -16.22 11.18 -16.45
C LYS A 119 -16.89 12.55 -16.67
N LYS A 120 -18.22 12.59 -16.65
CA LYS A 120 -18.97 13.85 -16.75
C LYS A 120 -18.70 14.74 -15.52
N PRO A 121 -18.90 16.07 -15.63
CA PRO A 121 -18.75 16.97 -14.48
C PRO A 121 -19.52 16.48 -13.26
N GLY A 122 -18.83 16.31 -12.10
CA GLY A 122 -19.43 15.80 -10.88
C GLY A 122 -19.44 14.27 -10.71
N PHE A 123 -18.88 13.50 -11.66
CA PHE A 123 -18.85 12.03 -11.58
C PHE A 123 -18.21 11.52 -10.29
N GLU A 124 -17.14 12.15 -9.80
CA GLU A 124 -16.46 11.75 -8.56
C GLU A 124 -17.42 11.86 -7.36
N THR A 125 -18.15 12.95 -7.26
CA THR A 125 -19.14 13.17 -6.19
C THR A 125 -20.26 12.14 -6.27
N LEU A 126 -20.77 11.88 -7.47
CA LEU A 126 -21.81 10.88 -7.70
C LEU A 126 -21.33 9.47 -7.36
N CYS A 127 -20.14 9.08 -7.82
CA CYS A 127 -19.55 7.78 -7.51
C CYS A 127 -19.30 7.61 -6.01
N HIS A 128 -18.84 8.65 -5.29
CA HIS A 128 -18.70 8.60 -3.84
C HIS A 128 -20.05 8.41 -3.13
N GLY A 129 -21.08 9.12 -3.55
CA GLY A 129 -22.43 8.95 -2.98
C GLY A 129 -22.98 7.54 -3.20
N LEU A 130 -22.86 7.02 -4.42
CA LEU A 130 -23.27 5.65 -4.76
C LEU A 130 -22.46 4.60 -3.98
N LEU A 131 -21.14 4.79 -3.82
CA LEU A 131 -20.31 3.93 -2.99
C LEU A 131 -20.80 3.90 -1.56
N GLN A 132 -21.11 5.05 -0.95
CA GLN A 132 -21.63 5.10 0.42
C GLN A 132 -22.93 4.31 0.56
N VAL A 133 -23.87 4.46 -0.39
CA VAL A 133 -25.12 3.69 -0.41
C VAL A 133 -24.81 2.19 -0.50
N LEU A 134 -23.94 1.79 -1.42
CA LEU A 134 -23.54 0.40 -1.63
C LEU A 134 -22.91 -0.22 -0.38
N LEU A 135 -21.99 0.49 0.28
CA LEU A 135 -21.34 0.03 1.51
C LEU A 135 -22.35 -0.18 2.65
N VAL A 136 -23.29 0.76 2.83
CA VAL A 136 -24.36 0.64 3.84
C VAL A 136 -25.28 -0.54 3.52
N TYR A 137 -25.58 -0.75 2.24
CA TYR A 137 -26.44 -1.84 1.79
C TYR A 137 -25.80 -3.22 2.08
N ILE A 138 -24.52 -3.38 1.72
CA ILE A 138 -23.74 -4.58 1.99
C ILE A 138 -23.63 -4.81 3.51
N SER A 139 -23.25 -3.78 4.27
CA SER A 139 -23.08 -3.85 5.72
C SER A 139 -24.36 -4.32 6.44
N ARG A 140 -25.51 -3.75 6.11
CA ARG A 140 -26.80 -4.11 6.71
C ARG A 140 -27.22 -5.52 6.41
N LYS A 141 -27.01 -5.97 5.16
CA LYS A 141 -27.48 -7.31 4.74
C LYS A 141 -26.58 -8.42 5.26
N GLN A 142 -25.29 -8.20 5.32
CA GLN A 142 -24.32 -9.23 5.67
C GLN A 142 -23.80 -9.11 7.11
N HIS A 143 -24.38 -8.22 7.91
CA HIS A 143 -23.92 -7.96 9.28
C HIS A 143 -22.40 -7.69 9.35
N LEU A 144 -21.90 -6.96 8.34
CA LEU A 144 -20.50 -6.58 8.23
C LEU A 144 -20.28 -5.21 8.86
N ASN A 145 -19.21 -5.10 9.63
CA ASN A 145 -18.70 -3.83 10.10
C ASN A 145 -17.72 -3.27 9.07
N VAL A 146 -18.01 -2.07 8.57
CA VAL A 146 -17.02 -1.29 7.81
C VAL A 146 -16.13 -0.59 8.80
N ILE A 147 -14.86 -0.97 8.84
CA ILE A 147 -13.87 -0.42 9.75
C ILE A 147 -12.85 0.42 8.99
N PRO A 148 -12.26 1.48 9.60
CA PRO A 148 -11.14 2.16 9.00
C PRO A 148 -9.99 1.19 8.79
N ASP A 149 -9.45 1.14 7.57
CA ASP A 149 -8.19 0.43 7.34
C ASP A 149 -7.06 1.23 7.96
N THR A 150 -6.62 0.79 9.14
CA THR A 150 -5.51 1.42 9.85
C THR A 150 -4.19 1.24 9.10
N SER A 151 -4.01 0.16 8.34
CA SER A 151 -2.81 -0.07 7.54
C SER A 151 -2.66 0.94 6.40
N PHE A 152 -3.76 1.36 5.78
CA PHE A 152 -3.76 2.43 4.77
C PHE A 152 -3.31 3.77 5.35
N ARG A 153 -3.81 4.13 6.54
CA ARG A 153 -3.38 5.33 7.25
C ARG A 153 -1.91 5.23 7.64
N LEU A 154 -1.49 4.08 8.17
CA LEU A 154 -0.10 3.77 8.50
C LEU A 154 0.82 3.92 7.28
N SER A 155 0.42 3.40 6.13
CA SER A 155 1.19 3.48 4.88
C SER A 155 1.30 4.92 4.37
N LYS A 156 0.29 5.76 4.56
CA LYS A 156 0.29 7.18 4.14
C LYS A 156 1.23 8.03 4.99
N GLU A 157 1.16 7.93 6.31
CA GLU A 157 2.05 8.63 7.23
C GLU A 157 3.50 8.13 7.09
N CYS A 158 3.71 6.82 6.93
CA CYS A 158 5.00 6.23 6.65
C CYS A 158 5.60 6.76 5.32
N ALA A 159 4.81 6.80 4.24
CA ALA A 159 5.22 7.33 2.96
C ALA A 159 5.54 8.84 3.02
N LEU A 160 4.80 9.61 3.82
CA LEU A 160 5.05 11.04 4.02
C LEU A 160 6.36 11.24 4.78
N ALA A 161 6.57 10.51 5.88
CA ALA A 161 7.82 10.55 6.65
C ALA A 161 9.03 10.14 5.78
N LYS A 162 8.89 9.05 5.02
CA LYS A 162 9.93 8.59 4.08
C LYS A 162 10.29 9.64 3.06
N ARG A 163 9.31 10.22 2.35
CA ARG A 163 9.54 11.28 1.36
C ARG A 163 10.22 12.50 1.95
N TYR A 164 9.82 12.88 3.17
CA TYR A 164 10.47 14.00 3.87
C TYR A 164 11.93 13.70 4.19
N ILE A 165 12.24 12.50 4.68
CA ILE A 165 13.62 12.07 4.94
C ILE A 165 14.45 12.10 3.65
N ASP A 166 13.95 11.50 2.57
CA ASP A 166 14.65 11.42 1.29
C ASP A 166 14.97 12.79 0.71
N ALA A 167 14.05 13.76 0.87
CA ALA A 167 14.22 15.13 0.36
C ALA A 167 15.07 16.03 1.28
N ASN A 168 15.17 15.72 2.57
CA ASN A 168 15.76 16.62 3.57
C ASN A 168 16.85 15.97 4.44
N TYR A 169 17.38 14.81 4.09
CA TYR A 169 18.30 14.00 4.93
C TYR A 169 19.51 14.79 5.46
N SER A 170 19.97 15.81 4.74
CA SER A 170 21.10 16.65 5.17
C SER A 170 20.75 17.62 6.31
N LYS A 171 19.45 17.87 6.57
CA LYS A 171 18.99 18.75 7.64
C LYS A 171 18.93 18.00 8.98
N ASN A 172 18.79 18.76 10.06
CA ASN A 172 18.56 18.16 11.39
C ASN A 172 17.13 17.61 11.49
N ILE A 173 16.96 16.32 11.21
CA ILE A 173 15.69 15.62 11.32
C ILE A 173 15.70 14.81 12.61
N THR A 174 14.67 15.02 13.43
CA THR A 174 14.39 14.27 14.65
C THR A 174 13.08 13.50 14.51
N LEU A 175 12.80 12.61 15.44
CA LEU A 175 11.51 11.92 15.49
C LEU A 175 10.37 12.90 15.76
N ASP A 176 10.62 13.96 16.53
CA ASP A 176 9.64 15.03 16.76
C ASP A 176 9.33 15.80 15.48
N THR A 177 10.35 16.16 14.68
CA THR A 177 10.15 16.77 13.35
C THR A 177 9.25 15.93 12.44
N LEU A 178 9.48 14.61 12.41
CA LEU A 178 8.68 13.71 11.59
C LEU A 178 7.25 13.58 12.11
N ALA A 179 7.06 13.57 13.44
CA ALA A 179 5.76 13.52 14.09
C ALA A 179 4.92 14.77 13.78
N GLU A 180 5.54 15.97 13.79
CA GLU A 180 4.90 17.22 13.40
C GLU A 180 4.40 17.19 11.95
N ILE A 181 5.22 16.69 11.04
CA ILE A 181 4.89 16.64 9.59
C ILE A 181 3.79 15.62 9.30
N THR A 182 3.79 14.50 10.02
CA THR A 182 2.79 13.44 9.84
C THR A 182 1.54 13.63 10.68
N HIS A 183 1.54 14.62 11.59
CA HIS A 183 0.46 14.92 12.53
C HIS A 183 0.06 13.74 13.44
N ILE A 184 1.03 12.87 13.76
CA ILE A 184 0.81 11.73 14.66
C ILE A 184 1.85 11.71 15.79
N ASN A 185 1.53 10.99 16.88
CA ASN A 185 2.45 10.83 17.99
C ASN A 185 3.77 10.16 17.57
N LYS A 186 4.90 10.65 18.06
CA LYS A 186 6.23 10.17 17.66
C LYS A 186 6.49 8.69 17.96
N PHE A 187 5.97 8.16 19.07
CA PHE A 187 6.14 6.74 19.40
C PHE A 187 5.33 5.86 18.47
N TYR A 188 4.12 6.32 18.15
CA TYR A 188 3.27 5.66 17.17
C TYR A 188 3.90 5.71 15.77
N LEU A 189 4.42 6.87 15.33
CA LEU A 189 5.16 6.98 14.08
C LEU A 189 6.35 6.01 14.00
N ALA A 190 7.15 5.92 15.08
CA ALA A 190 8.30 5.01 15.12
C ALA A 190 7.87 3.55 14.98
N HIS A 191 6.75 3.17 15.61
CA HIS A 191 6.19 1.83 15.52
C HIS A 191 5.74 1.51 14.09
N ILE A 192 4.82 2.31 13.52
CA ILE A 192 4.28 2.07 12.18
C ILE A 192 5.35 2.14 11.08
N PHE A 193 6.29 3.08 11.20
CA PHE A 193 7.39 3.16 10.23
C PHE A 193 8.27 1.91 10.28
N THR A 194 8.44 1.33 11.47
CA THR A 194 9.20 0.08 11.63
C THR A 194 8.45 -1.10 11.04
N GLU A 195 7.14 -1.18 11.22
CA GLU A 195 6.29 -2.19 10.56
C GLU A 195 6.36 -2.09 9.05
N CYS A 196 6.16 -0.88 8.49
CA CYS A 196 6.15 -0.66 7.04
C CYS A 196 7.54 -0.81 6.37
N MET A 197 8.62 -0.41 7.04
CA MET A 197 9.95 -0.29 6.45
C MET A 197 10.98 -1.29 6.99
N GLY A 198 10.61 -2.13 7.96
CA GLY A 198 11.50 -3.08 8.63
C GLY A 198 12.60 -2.40 9.48
N ARG A 199 12.52 -1.08 9.70
CA ARG A 199 13.52 -0.29 10.44
C ARG A 199 12.94 1.03 10.94
N SER A 200 13.47 1.55 12.07
CA SER A 200 13.00 2.82 12.61
C SER A 200 13.31 4.02 11.69
N PRO A 201 12.53 5.14 11.77
CA PRO A 201 12.75 6.34 10.96
C PRO A 201 14.18 6.88 11.04
N ILE A 202 14.79 6.89 12.23
CA ILE A 202 16.16 7.41 12.44
C ILE A 202 17.21 6.47 11.86
N ASN A 203 16.97 5.15 11.89
CA ASN A 203 17.85 4.19 11.21
C ASN A 203 17.76 4.36 9.70
N TYR A 204 16.56 4.56 9.15
CA TYR A 204 16.35 4.85 7.73
C TYR A 204 17.08 6.15 7.32
N LEU A 205 16.92 7.25 8.06
CA LEU A 205 17.64 8.50 7.85
C LEU A 205 19.18 8.28 7.83
N THR A 206 19.68 7.49 8.77
CA THR A 206 21.11 7.17 8.83
C THR A 206 21.59 6.44 7.58
N GLU A 207 20.82 5.51 7.06
CA GLU A 207 21.14 4.77 5.83
C GLU A 207 21.13 5.65 4.59
N VAL A 208 20.15 6.54 4.45
CA VAL A 208 20.11 7.54 3.36
C VAL A 208 21.35 8.43 3.40
N ARG A 209 21.71 8.94 4.59
CA ARG A 209 22.92 9.75 4.78
C ARG A 209 24.20 9.00 4.41
N LEU A 210 24.30 7.73 4.80
CA LEU A 210 25.45 6.88 4.47
C LEU A 210 25.54 6.60 2.97
N ALA A 211 24.41 6.38 2.29
CA ALA A 211 24.37 6.19 0.84
C ALA A 211 24.86 7.42 0.09
N ALA A 212 24.37 8.61 0.44
CA ALA A 212 24.83 9.87 -0.12
C ALA A 212 26.31 10.14 0.19
N SER A 213 26.76 9.82 1.41
CA SER A 213 28.18 9.97 1.79
C SER A 213 29.11 9.06 0.98
N LYS A 214 28.69 7.82 0.67
CA LYS A 214 29.46 6.90 -0.20
C LYS A 214 29.69 7.52 -1.57
N GLN A 215 28.65 8.09 -2.16
CA GLN A 215 28.76 8.77 -3.45
C GLN A 215 29.74 9.94 -3.38
N GLN A 216 29.62 10.84 -2.39
CA GLN A 216 30.53 11.97 -2.24
C GLN A 216 31.98 11.54 -1.96
N LEU A 217 32.20 10.48 -1.16
CA LEU A 217 33.52 9.94 -0.91
C LEU A 217 34.21 9.41 -2.18
N ALA A 218 33.44 8.80 -3.09
CA ALA A 218 33.95 8.24 -4.34
C ALA A 218 34.18 9.31 -5.43
N THR A 219 33.38 10.39 -5.45
CA THR A 219 33.35 11.34 -6.57
C THR A 219 33.97 12.71 -6.24
N SER A 220 34.36 12.97 -4.98
CA SER A 220 34.89 14.29 -4.59
C SER A 220 36.13 14.21 -3.71
N ASN A 221 36.91 15.32 -3.70
CA ASN A 221 38.08 15.49 -2.83
C ASN A 221 37.73 16.20 -1.50
N MET A 222 36.46 16.33 -1.13
CA MET A 222 36.05 16.94 0.13
C MET A 222 36.69 16.25 1.32
N SER A 223 37.02 16.98 2.39
CA SER A 223 37.49 16.37 3.63
C SER A 223 36.42 15.47 4.24
N ILE A 224 36.81 14.51 5.05
CA ILE A 224 35.85 13.61 5.75
C ILE A 224 34.89 14.42 6.63
N ALA A 225 35.35 15.52 7.22
CA ALA A 225 34.53 16.45 7.99
C ALA A 225 33.46 17.15 7.12
N GLN A 226 33.85 17.60 5.94
CA GLN A 226 32.90 18.22 4.98
C GLN A 226 31.85 17.22 4.49
N VAL A 227 32.26 15.99 4.15
CA VAL A 227 31.31 14.94 3.75
C VAL A 227 30.33 14.63 4.89
N ALA A 228 30.80 14.53 6.13
CA ALA A 228 29.95 14.32 7.29
C ALA A 228 28.92 15.45 7.46
N SER A 229 29.39 16.70 7.44
CA SER A 229 28.52 17.90 7.58
C SER A 229 27.51 18.02 6.46
N ASN A 230 27.91 17.85 5.19
CA ASN A 230 27.03 17.96 4.02
C ASN A 230 25.92 16.91 4.00
N ASN A 231 26.15 15.77 4.66
CA ASN A 231 25.16 14.70 4.77
C ASN A 231 24.42 14.68 6.12
N GLY A 232 24.50 15.78 6.89
CA GLY A 232 23.68 15.97 8.09
C GLY A 232 24.16 15.20 9.34
N PHE A 233 25.40 14.71 9.38
CA PHE A 233 25.97 14.13 10.60
C PHE A 233 26.43 15.23 11.55
N SER A 234 26.12 15.04 12.85
CA SER A 234 26.44 16.04 13.88
C SER A 234 27.93 16.21 14.14
N SER A 235 28.75 15.21 13.82
CA SER A 235 30.22 15.28 13.94
C SER A 235 30.92 14.27 13.02
N GLN A 236 32.16 14.59 12.64
CA GLN A 236 33.02 13.67 11.89
C GLN A 236 33.31 12.36 12.67
N SER A 237 33.44 12.44 13.97
CA SER A 237 33.69 11.26 14.82
C SER A 237 32.53 10.31 14.78
N TYR A 238 31.31 10.80 14.99
CA TYR A 238 30.09 9.99 14.92
C TYR A 238 29.91 9.40 13.51
N PHE A 239 30.08 10.20 12.47
CA PHE A 239 30.06 9.74 11.09
C PHE A 239 31.01 8.58 10.85
N SER A 240 32.29 8.74 11.25
CA SER A 240 33.31 7.73 11.01
C SER A 240 33.02 6.40 11.74
N GLN A 241 32.48 6.47 12.96
CA GLN A 241 32.07 5.30 13.74
C GLN A 241 30.89 4.56 13.08
N ILE A 242 29.82 5.28 12.74
CA ILE A 242 28.63 4.68 12.15
C ILE A 242 28.91 4.14 10.75
N PHE A 243 29.73 4.84 9.95
CA PHE A 243 30.15 4.41 8.63
C PHE A 243 30.94 3.09 8.72
N LYS A 244 31.95 3.01 9.60
CA LYS A 244 32.69 1.77 9.81
C LYS A 244 31.82 0.63 10.30
N LYS A 245 30.89 0.92 11.23
CA LYS A 245 29.95 -0.10 11.75
C LYS A 245 29.04 -0.67 10.67
N LYS A 246 28.53 0.16 9.77
CA LYS A 246 27.55 -0.25 8.75
C LYS A 246 28.19 -0.73 7.44
N ILE A 247 29.35 -0.21 7.06
CA ILE A 247 30.01 -0.48 5.78
C ILE A 247 31.21 -1.43 5.92
N GLY A 248 31.73 -1.61 7.15
CA GLY A 248 32.91 -2.43 7.41
C GLY A 248 34.25 -1.71 7.20
N LEU A 249 34.27 -0.55 6.53
CA LEU A 249 35.46 0.24 6.22
C LEU A 249 35.33 1.64 6.83
N THR A 250 36.48 2.24 7.19
CA THR A 250 36.48 3.67 7.52
C THR A 250 36.20 4.52 6.27
N PRO A 251 35.66 5.75 6.41
CA PRO A 251 35.47 6.65 5.27
C PRO A 251 36.72 6.87 4.43
N GLN A 252 37.89 6.94 5.05
CA GLN A 252 39.18 7.09 4.38
C GLN A 252 39.55 5.85 3.56
N GLN A 253 39.38 4.65 4.14
CA GLN A 253 39.61 3.38 3.44
C GLN A 253 38.67 3.21 2.27
N TYR A 254 37.38 3.52 2.47
CA TYR A 254 36.35 3.50 1.41
C TYR A 254 36.72 4.41 0.25
N ARG A 255 37.13 5.65 0.54
CA ARG A 255 37.61 6.60 -0.49
C ARG A 255 38.79 6.02 -1.27
N LYS A 256 39.83 5.52 -0.56
CA LYS A 256 41.03 4.97 -1.22
C LYS A 256 40.72 3.80 -2.16
N GLN A 257 39.74 3.00 -1.82
CA GLN A 257 39.32 1.86 -2.67
C GLN A 257 38.48 2.28 -3.87
N ASN A 258 37.71 3.36 -3.77
CA ASN A 258 36.71 3.74 -4.78
C ASN A 258 37.11 4.96 -5.61
N SER A 259 38.10 5.76 -5.22
CA SER A 259 38.62 6.90 -6.02
C SER A 259 39.49 6.48 -7.21
N GLY A 260 39.71 5.18 -7.44
CA GLY A 260 40.49 4.67 -8.59
C GLY A 260 39.67 4.23 -9.80
N ILE A 261 38.34 4.26 -9.76
CA ILE A 261 37.48 3.71 -10.80
C ILE A 261 37.19 4.71 -11.95
N GLN A 262 37.54 6.00 -11.80
CA GLN A 262 37.35 7.01 -12.85
C GLN A 262 38.63 7.38 -13.64
N LYS A 263 39.65 6.55 -13.65
CA LYS A 263 40.84 6.70 -14.54
C LYS A 263 40.96 5.46 -15.44
N GLY A 264 39.98 5.28 -16.29
CA GLY A 264 39.98 4.33 -17.37
C GLY A 264 39.06 4.79 -18.48
#